data_754b8d905c885fc2dd6092e17585d313
#
_entry.id   754b8d905c885fc2dd6092e17585d313
#
_cell.length_a   1.000
_cell.length_b   1.000
_cell.length_c   1.000
_cell.angle_alpha   90.00
_cell.angle_beta   90.00
_cell.angle_gamma   90.00
#
_symmetry.space_group_name_H-M   'P 1'
#
loop_
_entity.id
_entity.type
_entity.pdbx_description
1 polymer ?
#
loop_
_entity_poly.entity_id
_entity_poly.type
_entity_poly.pdbx_seq_one_letter_code
_entity_poly.pdbx_strand_id
1 'polypeptide(L)'
;MYASRSRKVKTGKRDARALCDACHLGAYRRAHRSSDASRLLRKHLTAREALVQTRSRMISPCRSLLRQEGIRVPSGGAPSFAKRVRMLEFAEELRDAVAPLLAIHEQVCTQIDLVDKKTSRASSPRTSCKATSTLCRESTAPERSSNAGILP
;
A
#
# COMPACT_ATOMS: atom_id res chain seq x y z
N MET A 1 -27.11 -8.31 7.18
CA MET A 1 -26.34 -8.81 8.32
C MET A 1 -25.77 -10.18 7.96
N TYR A 2 -24.48 -10.27 7.56
CA TYR A 2 -23.85 -11.55 7.26
C TYR A 2 -23.60 -12.28 8.57
N ALA A 3 -24.30 -13.39 8.79
CA ALA A 3 -24.02 -14.25 9.94
C ALA A 3 -22.58 -14.78 9.79
N SER A 4 -21.73 -14.37 10.72
CA SER A 4 -20.38 -14.90 10.87
C SER A 4 -20.45 -16.41 11.05
N ARG A 5 -20.16 -17.17 10.01
CA ARG A 5 -20.10 -18.62 10.08
C ARG A 5 -18.80 -19.02 10.74
N SER A 6 -18.86 -19.33 11.99
CA SER A 6 -17.79 -19.95 12.77
C SER A 6 -17.49 -21.38 12.27
N ARG A 7 -16.95 -21.53 11.05
CA ARG A 7 -16.53 -22.83 10.51
C ARG A 7 -15.01 -22.89 10.43
N LYS A 8 -14.46 -23.80 11.21
CA LYS A 8 -13.03 -24.02 11.40
C LYS A 8 -12.23 -24.43 10.14
N VAL A 9 -12.86 -24.80 9.03
CA VAL A 9 -12.18 -25.22 7.81
C VAL A 9 -12.71 -24.47 6.61
N LYS A 10 -11.85 -23.65 5.99
CA LYS A 10 -12.12 -22.99 4.70
C LYS A 10 -11.80 -23.96 3.58
N THR A 11 -12.79 -24.24 2.71
CA THR A 11 -12.57 -25.01 1.48
C THR A 11 -13.07 -24.19 0.30
N GLY A 12 -12.31 -24.15 -0.80
CA GLY A 12 -12.67 -23.40 -2.02
C GLY A 12 -14.07 -23.73 -2.55
N LYS A 13 -14.51 -24.98 -2.41
CA LYS A 13 -15.86 -25.41 -2.81
C LYS A 13 -16.98 -24.73 -1.99
N ARG A 14 -16.77 -24.54 -0.69
CA ARG A 14 -17.75 -23.84 0.18
C ARG A 14 -17.78 -22.34 -0.10
N ASP A 15 -16.62 -21.76 -0.34
CA ASP A 15 -16.52 -20.32 -0.65
C ASP A 15 -17.17 -20.04 -2.01
N ALA A 16 -16.94 -20.88 -3.02
CA ALA A 16 -17.60 -20.77 -4.32
C ALA A 16 -19.13 -20.89 -4.20
N ARG A 17 -19.64 -21.86 -3.44
CA ARG A 17 -21.09 -21.99 -3.21
C ARG A 17 -21.68 -20.80 -2.48
N ALA A 18 -21.01 -20.29 -1.44
CA ALA A 18 -21.45 -19.10 -0.71
C ALA A 18 -21.47 -17.83 -1.60
N LEU A 19 -20.52 -17.70 -2.52
CA LEU A 19 -20.51 -16.62 -3.51
C LEU A 19 -21.67 -16.75 -4.50
N CYS A 20 -21.94 -17.96 -5.02
CA CYS A 20 -23.09 -18.21 -5.88
C CYS A 20 -24.41 -17.87 -5.19
N ASP A 21 -24.60 -18.34 -3.96
CA ASP A 21 -25.80 -18.04 -3.17
C ASP A 21 -25.96 -16.52 -2.94
N ALA A 22 -24.87 -15.83 -2.62
CA ALA A 22 -24.87 -14.38 -2.44
C ALA A 22 -25.21 -13.64 -3.75
N CYS A 23 -24.74 -14.13 -4.90
CA CYS A 23 -25.07 -13.56 -6.22
C CYS A 23 -26.55 -13.77 -6.55
N HIS A 24 -27.09 -14.97 -6.34
CA HIS A 24 -28.51 -15.28 -6.57
C HIS A 24 -29.44 -14.44 -5.70
N LEU A 25 -29.09 -14.23 -4.45
CA LEU A 25 -29.88 -13.45 -3.50
C LEU A 25 -29.65 -11.93 -3.65
N GLY A 26 -28.77 -11.47 -4.53
CA GLY A 26 -28.37 -10.06 -4.62
C GLY A 26 -27.71 -9.53 -3.33
N ALA A 27 -27.30 -10.42 -2.42
CA ALA A 27 -26.78 -10.10 -1.10
C ALA A 27 -25.27 -9.81 -1.13
N TYR A 28 -24.84 -9.01 -2.09
CA TYR A 28 -23.43 -8.58 -2.24
C TYR A 28 -23.34 -7.06 -2.38
N ARG A 29 -22.25 -6.52 -1.91
CA ARG A 29 -21.90 -5.11 -2.11
C ARG A 29 -20.93 -5.02 -3.28
N ARG A 30 -21.25 -4.23 -4.29
CA ARG A 30 -20.34 -4.00 -5.43
C ARG A 30 -19.04 -3.39 -4.91
N ALA A 31 -17.92 -4.03 -5.25
CA ALA A 31 -16.61 -3.50 -4.94
C ALA A 31 -16.28 -2.34 -5.89
N HIS A 32 -15.84 -1.23 -5.33
CA HIS A 32 -15.35 -0.11 -6.13
C HIS A 32 -14.04 -0.50 -6.81
N ARG A 33 -14.01 -0.48 -8.14
CA ARG A 33 -12.79 -0.70 -8.91
C ARG A 33 -11.92 0.57 -8.84
N SER A 34 -10.74 0.44 -8.26
CA SER A 34 -9.77 1.54 -8.22
C SER A 34 -9.37 1.95 -9.64
N SER A 35 -9.25 3.25 -9.89
CA SER A 35 -8.74 3.78 -11.15
C SER A 35 -7.31 3.30 -11.43
N ASP A 36 -6.89 3.32 -12.69
CA ASP A 36 -5.54 2.90 -13.08
C ASP A 36 -4.47 3.78 -12.45
N ALA A 37 -4.73 5.07 -12.29
CA ALA A 37 -3.88 6.01 -11.58
C ALA A 37 -3.72 5.62 -10.10
N SER A 38 -4.80 5.27 -9.42
CA SER A 38 -4.75 4.82 -8.02
C SER A 38 -4.01 3.48 -7.87
N ARG A 39 -4.14 2.58 -8.85
CA ARG A 39 -3.40 1.31 -8.87
C ARG A 39 -1.90 1.54 -9.05
N LEU A 40 -1.52 2.45 -9.94
CA LEU A 40 -0.12 2.82 -10.16
C LEU A 40 0.48 3.45 -8.90
N LEU A 41 -0.24 4.39 -8.29
CA LEU A 41 0.19 5.02 -7.05
C LEU A 41 0.42 4.00 -5.93
N ARG A 42 -0.48 3.03 -5.76
CA ARG A 42 -0.28 1.93 -4.78
C ARG A 42 0.99 1.13 -5.04
N LYS A 43 1.32 0.83 -6.31
CA LYS A 43 2.57 0.14 -6.66
C LYS A 43 3.80 0.94 -6.21
N HIS A 44 3.79 2.25 -6.43
CA HIS A 44 4.88 3.13 -5.97
C HIS A 44 4.99 3.17 -4.44
N LEU A 45 3.86 3.25 -3.74
CA LEU A 45 3.83 3.24 -2.27
C LEU A 45 4.34 1.90 -1.70
N THR A 46 3.96 0.77 -2.31
CA THR A 46 4.45 -0.55 -1.90
C THR A 46 5.97 -0.66 -2.11
N ALA A 47 6.49 -0.18 -3.23
CA ALA A 47 7.93 -0.15 -3.48
C ALA A 47 8.67 0.73 -2.46
N ARG A 48 8.12 1.92 -2.17
CA ARG A 48 8.65 2.82 -1.14
C ARG A 48 8.69 2.16 0.24
N GLU A 49 7.61 1.48 0.62
CA GLU A 49 7.54 0.79 1.91
C GLU A 49 8.61 -0.30 2.03
N ALA A 50 8.81 -1.10 0.99
CA ALA A 50 9.87 -2.11 0.95
C ALA A 50 11.27 -1.49 1.14
N LEU A 51 11.55 -0.34 0.50
CA LEU A 51 12.81 0.37 0.69
C LEU A 51 12.97 0.91 2.12
N VAL A 52 11.93 1.46 2.72
CA VAL A 52 11.95 1.95 4.12
C VAL A 52 12.22 0.81 5.09
N GLN A 53 11.59 -0.35 4.88
CA GLN A 53 11.85 -1.55 5.68
C GLN A 53 13.29 -2.04 5.51
N THR A 54 13.81 -2.07 4.28
CA THR A 54 15.21 -2.43 4.00
C THR A 54 16.18 -1.49 4.72
N ARG A 55 15.94 -0.17 4.67
CA ARG A 55 16.73 0.80 5.42
C ARG A 55 16.78 0.49 6.91
N SER A 56 15.63 0.19 7.51
CA SER A 56 15.55 -0.14 8.93
C SER A 56 16.28 -1.44 9.27
N ARG A 57 16.19 -2.44 8.37
CA ARG A 57 16.90 -3.71 8.52
C ARG A 57 18.41 -3.54 8.46
N MET A 58 18.96 -2.57 7.73
CA MET A 58 20.40 -2.30 7.71
C MET A 58 20.90 -1.60 8.98
N ILE A 59 20.07 -0.78 9.62
CA ILE A 59 20.43 -0.07 10.85
C ILE A 59 20.64 -1.05 12.03
N SER A 60 19.83 -2.08 12.14
CA SER A 60 19.85 -3.02 13.28
C SER A 60 21.18 -3.76 13.42
N PRO A 61 21.72 -4.43 12.38
CA PRO A 61 23.01 -5.10 12.47
C PRO A 61 24.17 -4.12 12.71
N CYS A 62 24.16 -2.93 12.09
CA CYS A 62 25.18 -1.90 12.38
C CYS A 62 25.19 -1.53 13.88
N ARG A 63 24.02 -1.32 14.47
CA ARG A 63 23.93 -1.01 15.91
C ARG A 63 24.36 -2.19 16.76
N SER A 64 24.09 -3.42 16.35
CA SER A 64 24.50 -4.61 17.07
C SER A 64 26.02 -4.74 17.12
N LEU A 65 26.70 -4.59 15.98
CA LEU A 65 28.15 -4.63 15.88
C LEU A 65 28.82 -3.55 16.75
N LEU A 66 28.34 -2.29 16.66
CA LEU A 66 28.87 -1.19 17.45
C LEU A 66 28.66 -1.40 18.97
N ARG A 67 27.53 -1.99 19.36
CA ARG A 67 27.25 -2.28 20.77
C ARG A 67 28.14 -3.34 21.37
N GLN A 68 28.58 -4.33 20.59
CA GLN A 68 29.51 -5.35 21.03
C GLN A 68 30.84 -4.74 21.50
N GLU A 69 31.23 -3.63 20.87
CA GLU A 69 32.40 -2.84 21.24
C GLU A 69 32.08 -1.69 22.23
N GLY A 70 30.88 -1.73 22.86
CA GLY A 70 30.48 -0.71 23.83
C GLY A 70 30.08 0.65 23.24
N ILE A 71 30.07 0.79 21.91
CA ILE A 71 29.81 2.06 21.24
C ILE A 71 28.31 2.26 21.06
N ARG A 72 27.80 3.41 21.50
CA ARG A 72 26.40 3.80 21.31
C ARG A 72 26.25 4.89 20.24
N VAL A 73 25.46 4.58 19.21
CA VAL A 73 25.11 5.57 18.19
C VAL A 73 24.06 6.54 18.77
N PRO A 74 24.28 7.85 18.71
CA PRO A 74 23.33 8.85 19.19
C PRO A 74 21.95 8.70 18.52
N SER A 75 20.88 9.07 19.25
CA SER A 75 19.52 9.06 18.73
C SER A 75 19.37 10.04 17.56
N GLY A 76 18.46 9.72 16.64
CA GLY A 76 18.19 10.59 15.48
C GLY A 76 17.50 9.85 14.35
N GLY A 77 17.18 10.57 13.29
CA GLY A 77 16.47 10.06 12.14
C GLY A 77 17.22 8.96 11.38
N ALA A 78 16.47 8.06 10.77
CA ALA A 78 17.05 6.98 9.97
C ALA A 78 17.91 7.48 8.79
N PRO A 79 17.55 8.54 8.03
CA PRO A 79 18.35 9.01 6.91
C PRO A 79 19.75 9.47 7.32
N SER A 80 19.89 10.10 8.49
CA SER A 80 21.18 10.62 8.99
C SER A 80 21.99 9.59 9.77
N PHE A 81 21.57 8.31 9.81
CA PHE A 81 22.24 7.27 10.57
C PHE A 81 23.69 7.05 10.13
N ALA A 82 23.94 6.89 8.84
CA ALA A 82 25.29 6.68 8.32
C ALA A 82 26.23 7.82 8.66
N LYS A 83 25.74 9.06 8.56
CA LYS A 83 26.50 10.26 8.90
C LYS A 83 26.91 10.27 10.38
N ARG A 84 25.99 9.89 11.28
CA ARG A 84 26.28 9.81 12.72
C ARG A 84 27.28 8.71 13.06
N VAL A 85 27.20 7.55 12.39
CA VAL A 85 28.15 6.45 12.60
C VAL A 85 29.56 6.87 12.14
N ARG A 86 29.69 7.56 11.02
CA ARG A 86 31.02 8.05 10.54
C ARG A 86 31.67 9.09 11.45
N MET A 87 30.89 9.77 12.27
CA MET A 87 31.40 10.73 13.26
C MET A 87 31.94 10.09 14.55
N LEU A 88 31.73 8.79 14.70
CA LEU A 88 32.23 8.06 15.87
C LEU A 88 33.63 7.53 15.61
N GLU A 89 34.47 7.59 16.65
CA GLU A 89 35.81 6.99 16.63
C GLU A 89 35.71 5.55 17.13
N PHE A 90 36.18 4.61 16.31
CA PHE A 90 36.25 3.19 16.64
C PHE A 90 37.30 2.48 15.78
N ALA A 91 37.68 1.26 16.18
CA ALA A 91 38.73 0.48 15.55
C ALA A 91 38.49 0.32 14.05
N GLU A 92 39.57 0.28 13.27
CA GLU A 92 39.53 0.18 11.79
C GLU A 92 38.89 -1.12 11.32
N GLU A 93 39.17 -2.23 12.03
CA GLU A 93 38.60 -3.53 11.75
C GLU A 93 37.04 -3.51 11.81
N LEU A 94 36.50 -2.84 12.81
CA LEU A 94 35.05 -2.67 12.95
C LEU A 94 34.50 -1.72 11.87
N ARG A 95 35.30 -0.72 11.46
CA ARG A 95 34.94 0.20 10.39
C ARG A 95 34.77 -0.54 9.06
N ASP A 96 35.70 -1.43 8.75
CA ASP A 96 35.64 -2.25 7.54
C ASP A 96 34.42 -3.20 7.55
N ALA A 97 34.08 -3.75 8.71
CA ALA A 97 32.88 -4.60 8.84
C ALA A 97 31.57 -3.82 8.66
N VAL A 98 31.52 -2.57 9.12
CA VAL A 98 30.30 -1.72 9.06
C VAL A 98 30.18 -0.96 7.74
N ALA A 99 31.30 -0.66 7.06
CA ALA A 99 31.35 0.13 5.83
C ALA A 99 30.37 -0.37 4.74
N PRO A 100 30.33 -1.68 4.38
CA PRO A 100 29.41 -2.16 3.36
C PRO A 100 27.93 -1.97 3.73
N LEU A 101 27.58 -2.10 5.01
CA LEU A 101 26.20 -1.89 5.49
C LEU A 101 25.81 -0.42 5.38
N LEU A 102 26.72 0.49 5.70
CA LEU A 102 26.50 1.94 5.55
C LEU A 102 26.35 2.33 4.08
N ALA A 103 27.14 1.77 3.20
CA ALA A 103 27.06 2.04 1.75
C ALA A 103 25.67 1.63 1.21
N ILE A 104 25.20 0.44 1.55
CA ILE A 104 23.85 -0.01 1.17
C ILE A 104 22.78 0.89 1.76
N HIS A 105 22.91 1.26 3.03
CA HIS A 105 21.97 2.16 3.70
C HIS A 105 21.85 3.51 2.98
N GLU A 106 22.95 4.11 2.57
CA GLU A 106 22.98 5.38 1.83
C GLU A 106 22.33 5.25 0.44
N GLN A 107 22.63 4.16 -0.27
CA GLN A 107 21.98 3.87 -1.56
C GLN A 107 20.48 3.74 -1.41
N VAL A 108 20.01 3.03 -0.38
CA VAL A 108 18.57 2.90 -0.11
C VAL A 108 17.93 4.25 0.22
N CYS A 109 18.60 5.10 1.00
CA CYS A 109 18.11 6.47 1.27
C CYS A 109 17.94 7.27 -0.02
N THR A 110 18.93 7.23 -0.91
CA THR A 110 18.86 7.90 -2.22
C THR A 110 17.70 7.38 -3.06
N GLN A 111 17.45 6.07 -3.06
CA GLN A 111 16.33 5.49 -3.80
C GLN A 111 14.97 5.89 -3.21
N ILE A 112 14.84 5.98 -1.89
CA ILE A 112 13.63 6.49 -1.24
C ILE A 112 13.34 7.92 -1.70
N ASP A 113 14.33 8.80 -1.71
CA ASP A 113 14.17 10.19 -2.15
C ASP A 113 13.72 10.28 -3.62
N LEU A 114 14.25 9.41 -4.48
CA LEU A 114 13.83 9.33 -5.89
C LEU A 114 12.38 8.85 -6.04
N VAL A 115 11.97 7.86 -5.27
CA VAL A 115 10.59 7.36 -5.27
C VAL A 115 9.63 8.42 -4.73
N ASP A 116 10.01 9.13 -3.67
CA ASP A 116 9.19 10.20 -3.07
C ASP A 116 8.98 11.35 -4.08
N LYS A 117 10.01 11.76 -4.80
CA LYS A 117 9.89 12.75 -5.89
C LYS A 117 8.94 12.30 -7.01
N LYS A 118 8.99 11.02 -7.40
CA LYS A 118 8.09 10.46 -8.41
C LYS A 118 6.64 10.40 -7.90
N THR A 119 6.43 9.99 -6.66
CA THR A 119 5.11 9.88 -6.04
C THR A 119 4.47 11.25 -5.87
N SER A 120 5.22 12.26 -5.44
CA SER A 120 4.73 13.64 -5.31
C SER A 120 4.27 14.22 -6.64
N ARG A 121 4.99 13.94 -7.72
CA ARG A 121 4.59 14.36 -9.09
C ARG A 121 3.33 13.66 -9.56
N ALA A 122 3.13 12.38 -9.20
CA ALA A 122 1.97 11.60 -9.59
C ALA A 122 0.71 11.96 -8.77
N SER A 123 0.87 12.45 -7.55
CA SER A 123 -0.23 12.86 -6.66
C SER A 123 -0.67 14.31 -6.85
N SER A 124 0.08 15.12 -7.62
CA SER A 124 -0.36 16.46 -8.00
C SER A 124 -1.63 16.36 -8.85
N PRO A 125 -2.77 16.97 -8.44
CA PRO A 125 -4.00 16.90 -9.20
C PRO A 125 -3.78 17.63 -10.51
N ARG A 126 -3.52 16.89 -11.60
CA ARG A 126 -3.74 17.43 -12.94
C ARG A 126 -5.22 17.69 -13.05
N THR A 127 -5.59 18.95 -12.92
CA THR A 127 -6.88 19.52 -13.26
C THR A 127 -7.23 19.15 -14.69
N SER A 128 -7.86 17.99 -14.88
CA SER A 128 -8.53 17.61 -16.12
C SER A 128 -9.56 16.53 -15.81
N CYS A 129 -10.50 16.83 -14.93
CA CYS A 129 -11.82 16.26 -15.01
C CYS A 129 -12.68 17.21 -15.86
N LYS A 130 -12.43 17.28 -17.17
CA LYS A 130 -13.46 17.71 -18.11
C LYS A 130 -14.48 16.57 -18.20
N ALA A 131 -15.60 16.83 -17.57
CA ALA A 131 -16.96 16.48 -17.97
C ALA A 131 -17.11 15.34 -19.00
N THR A 132 -17.50 14.19 -18.52
CA THR A 132 -18.45 13.31 -19.22
C THR A 132 -19.56 12.92 -18.24
N SER A 133 -20.33 13.94 -17.82
CA SER A 133 -21.58 13.79 -17.08
C SER A 133 -22.78 13.94 -18.04
N THR A 134 -22.73 13.34 -19.22
CA THR A 134 -23.86 13.48 -20.19
C THR A 134 -24.26 12.14 -20.78
N LEU A 135 -24.24 11.06 -20.04
CA LEU A 135 -24.77 9.77 -20.56
C LEU A 135 -25.31 8.84 -19.47
N CYS A 136 -26.03 9.38 -18.47
CA CYS A 136 -26.81 8.55 -17.55
C CYS A 136 -28.11 9.24 -17.16
N ARG A 137 -28.85 9.74 -18.16
CA ARG A 137 -30.18 10.32 -17.88
C ARG A 137 -31.13 10.03 -19.02
N GLU A 138 -31.25 8.78 -19.41
CA GLU A 138 -32.37 8.29 -20.21
C GLU A 138 -32.38 6.78 -20.09
N SER A 139 -33.17 6.24 -19.22
CA SER A 139 -33.88 4.98 -19.27
C SER A 139 -34.35 4.64 -17.87
N THR A 140 -35.57 5.01 -17.58
CA THR A 140 -36.57 4.19 -16.88
C THR A 140 -37.77 5.06 -16.55
N ALA A 141 -38.68 5.14 -17.48
CA ALA A 141 -40.09 5.35 -17.16
C ALA A 141 -40.76 3.98 -17.18
N PRO A 142 -41.37 3.51 -16.11
CA PRO A 142 -42.30 2.41 -16.18
C PRO A 142 -43.65 2.93 -16.65
N GLU A 143 -44.07 2.52 -17.83
CA GLU A 143 -45.46 2.64 -18.28
C GLU A 143 -46.38 1.92 -17.29
N ARG A 144 -47.19 2.69 -16.62
CA ARG A 144 -48.37 2.19 -15.92
C ARG A 144 -49.43 1.88 -16.97
N SER A 145 -49.56 0.64 -17.35
CA SER A 145 -50.73 0.15 -18.05
C SER A 145 -51.92 0.11 -17.06
N SER A 146 -52.79 1.09 -17.26
CA SER A 146 -54.16 1.09 -16.74
C SER A 146 -54.94 0.02 -17.47
N ASN A 147 -55.33 -1.02 -16.79
CA ASN A 147 -56.38 -1.87 -17.29
C ASN A 147 -57.60 -1.66 -16.38
N ALA A 148 -58.48 -0.78 -16.84
CA ALA A 148 -59.79 -0.60 -16.29
C ALA A 148 -60.77 -1.59 -16.93
N GLY A 149 -61.41 -2.34 -16.12
CA GLY A 149 -62.80 -2.72 -16.13
C GLY A 149 -63.35 -3.49 -17.36
N ILE A 150 -64.05 -4.49 -17.08
CA ILE A 150 -65.47 -4.67 -17.40
C ILE A 150 -65.93 -6.00 -16.83
N LEU A 151 -66.87 -5.89 -15.88
CA LEU A 151 -67.80 -6.98 -15.55
C LEU A 151 -68.85 -7.11 -16.68
N PRO A 152 -69.58 -8.20 -16.82
CA PRO A 152 -70.68 -8.56 -15.87
C PRO A 152 -70.51 -9.91 -15.19
#